data_b251e04ccc86c51524a8876517ebc160
#
_entry.id   b251e04ccc86c51524a8876517ebc160
#
_cell.length_a   1.000
_cell.length_b   1.000
_cell.length_c   1.000
_cell.angle_alpha   90.00
_cell.angle_beta   90.00
_cell.angle_gamma   90.00
#
_symmetry.space_group_name_H-M   'P 1'
#
loop_
_entity.id
_entity.type
_entity.pdbx_description
1 polymer ?
#
loop_
_entity_poly.entity_id
_entity_poly.type
_entity_poly.pdbx_seq_one_letter_code
_entity_poly.pdbx_strand_id
1 'polypeptide(L)'
;SYFNKLRNGKYGDDDVKNMTLAKCLDNPENWVKKSEVKNNSPLYQHVVNVLHPILQFSEKHRHMLERMYKSANLTIKHLNQLRLLGSIDKKVREMNQEANRFLLSDTQTLLHSLIQGSDSPFIFEKIGTQLNHVMIDEFQDTSTIQWKNFKVLLEETMSREDAGNLIVGDVKQSIYRWRSGDWRLLNNIEDQFENPKKQLDVETLATNYRSDRNVINFNNAFFVEAAQQEYNELAETIPETAKQLLTAYADVEQEVPEKKKIQGYVEVRLLKTQEDDENDAEDKEDRMMQLCLQTVDELTARGVPTHRIAILVRNNRTIQDIAAYFMEHSDYEMVSDEAFRLDASQAVQILITALKLLMHPADDIARATLLKFAHTYLDDEKVVELITENRQKLLEMPLLDLTEKLFSELHLGEIEDMKVQSAYVCAFYDKLNSFLTDNSSDIEAFLQEWENNLHEKSIHSDGIEGIRLITIHKSKGLEFDHVIMPYCDWQLEKANTIWCTPQEAPYNELPLVPVDFSAKQMKGSIYEDDYHHEHLQNIVDNLN
;
A
#
# COMPACT_ATOMS: atom_id res chain seq x y z
N SER A 1 18.14 40.31 13.19
CA SER A 1 19.37 39.90 13.85
C SER A 1 19.42 38.40 14.06
N TYR A 2 20.59 37.83 14.27
CA TYR A 2 20.84 36.40 14.51
C TYR A 2 19.92 35.83 15.60
N PHE A 3 19.96 36.40 16.81
CA PHE A 3 19.11 35.92 17.91
C PHE A 3 17.59 36.03 17.65
N ASN A 4 17.14 37.02 16.87
CA ASN A 4 15.73 37.08 16.47
C ASN A 4 15.34 35.95 15.51
N LYS A 5 16.26 35.52 14.64
CA LYS A 5 16.03 34.37 13.77
C LYS A 5 15.89 33.10 14.60
N LEU A 6 16.80 32.85 15.54
CA LEU A 6 16.71 31.72 16.48
C LEU A 6 15.42 31.74 17.29
N ARG A 7 15.02 32.89 17.82
CA ARG A 7 13.77 33.06 18.56
C ARG A 7 12.54 32.70 17.72
N ASN A 8 12.60 32.93 16.42
CA ASN A 8 11.52 32.64 15.49
C ASN A 8 11.62 31.22 14.86
N GLY A 9 12.41 30.32 15.46
CA GLY A 9 12.54 28.93 15.00
C GLY A 9 13.38 28.74 13.74
N LYS A 10 14.18 29.75 13.36
CA LYS A 10 15.06 29.67 12.19
C LYS A 10 16.47 29.30 12.63
N TYR A 11 16.79 28.02 12.55
CA TYR A 11 18.06 27.46 13.04
C TYR A 11 19.01 27.02 11.93
N GLY A 12 18.55 26.84 10.69
CA GLY A 12 19.34 26.36 9.56
C GLY A 12 20.47 27.31 9.17
N ASP A 13 21.53 26.76 8.57
CA ASP A 13 22.66 27.54 8.12
C ASP A 13 22.25 28.62 7.10
N ASP A 14 21.37 28.26 6.15
CA ASP A 14 20.83 29.18 5.15
C ASP A 14 20.02 30.33 5.78
N ASP A 15 19.40 30.07 6.90
CA ASP A 15 18.64 31.09 7.63
C ASP A 15 19.53 32.09 8.36
N VAL A 16 20.57 31.62 9.02
CA VAL A 16 21.31 32.42 10.00
C VAL A 16 22.72 32.84 9.56
N LYS A 17 23.43 32.02 8.77
CA LYS A 17 24.79 32.33 8.32
C LYS A 17 24.81 33.52 7.36
N ASN A 18 25.70 34.42 7.63
CA ASN A 18 26.06 35.52 6.74
C ASN A 18 27.48 36.06 7.09
N MET A 19 28.07 36.85 6.18
CA MET A 19 29.41 37.40 6.37
C MET A 19 29.55 38.24 7.66
N THR A 20 28.48 38.89 8.11
CA THR A 20 28.49 39.69 9.34
C THR A 20 28.60 38.80 10.56
N LEU A 21 27.84 37.72 10.61
CA LEU A 21 27.88 36.73 11.69
C LEU A 21 29.27 36.11 11.78
N ALA A 22 29.84 35.66 10.64
CA ALA A 22 31.20 35.08 10.59
C ALA A 22 32.24 36.04 11.18
N LYS A 23 32.25 37.31 10.74
CA LYS A 23 33.16 38.32 11.28
C LYS A 23 32.98 38.58 12.77
N CYS A 24 31.73 38.56 13.25
CA CYS A 24 31.44 38.77 14.66
C CYS A 24 31.82 37.57 15.54
N LEU A 25 31.78 36.34 14.99
CA LEU A 25 32.25 35.11 15.66
C LEU A 25 33.77 35.09 15.79
N ASP A 26 34.47 35.51 14.72
CA ASP A 26 35.94 35.50 14.69
C ASP A 26 36.55 36.52 15.66
N ASN A 27 36.01 37.75 15.71
CA ASN A 27 36.59 38.83 16.52
C ASN A 27 35.48 39.73 17.11
N PRO A 28 35.48 39.92 18.45
CA PRO A 28 34.55 40.83 19.13
C PRO A 28 34.67 42.29 18.69
N GLU A 29 35.82 42.72 18.16
CA GLU A 29 36.03 44.07 17.63
C GLU A 29 35.05 44.42 16.48
N ASN A 30 34.61 43.42 15.73
CA ASN A 30 33.68 43.61 14.61
C ASN A 30 32.25 43.93 15.01
N TRP A 31 31.93 43.92 16.32
CA TRP A 31 30.58 44.23 16.84
C TRP A 31 30.32 45.72 17.00
N VAL A 32 31.40 46.50 17.15
CA VAL A 32 31.32 47.92 17.49
C VAL A 32 32.18 48.76 16.55
N LYS A 33 32.04 50.09 16.62
CA LYS A 33 32.86 51.00 15.84
C LYS A 33 34.30 50.96 16.34
N LYS A 34 35.29 51.19 15.44
CA LYS A 34 36.74 51.24 15.76
C LYS A 34 37.08 52.24 16.87
N SER A 35 36.32 53.34 17.02
CA SER A 35 36.46 54.29 18.09
C SER A 35 36.17 53.72 19.47
N GLU A 36 35.15 52.87 19.57
CA GLU A 36 34.76 52.20 20.83
C GLU A 36 35.83 51.18 21.26
N VAL A 37 36.41 50.48 20.31
CA VAL A 37 37.51 49.52 20.55
C VAL A 37 38.74 50.28 21.08
N LYS A 38 39.16 51.37 20.42
CA LYS A 38 40.33 52.17 20.82
C LYS A 38 40.21 52.78 22.20
N ASN A 39 38.97 53.19 22.56
CA ASN A 39 38.68 53.83 23.86
C ASN A 39 38.36 52.81 24.95
N ASN A 40 38.40 51.51 24.64
CA ASN A 40 38.03 50.43 25.56
C ASN A 40 36.72 50.74 26.30
N SER A 41 35.73 51.18 25.55
CA SER A 41 34.45 51.66 26.08
C SER A 41 33.70 50.59 26.87
N PRO A 42 32.79 50.99 27.81
CA PRO A 42 31.92 50.04 28.53
C PRO A 42 31.11 49.14 27.59
N LEU A 43 30.74 49.67 26.41
CA LEU A 43 30.03 48.89 25.37
C LEU A 43 30.92 47.79 24.81
N TYR A 44 32.18 48.12 24.47
CA TYR A 44 33.13 47.11 23.94
C TYR A 44 33.46 46.06 25.00
N GLN A 45 33.68 46.45 26.24
CA GLN A 45 33.90 45.51 27.34
C GLN A 45 32.70 44.58 27.55
N HIS A 46 31.46 45.08 27.43
CA HIS A 46 30.28 44.25 27.51
C HIS A 46 30.19 43.26 26.33
N VAL A 47 30.56 43.68 25.13
CA VAL A 47 30.68 42.77 23.96
C VAL A 47 31.65 41.66 24.23
N VAL A 48 32.87 41.98 24.67
CA VAL A 48 33.93 40.97 24.89
C VAL A 48 33.58 40.01 26.01
N ASN A 49 33.08 40.51 27.12
CA ASN A 49 32.88 39.72 28.34
C ASN A 49 31.50 38.96 28.37
N VAL A 50 30.51 39.41 27.61
CA VAL A 50 29.14 38.85 27.67
C VAL A 50 28.62 38.43 26.32
N LEU A 51 28.55 39.33 25.35
CA LEU A 51 27.82 39.05 24.09
C LEU A 51 28.55 38.11 23.15
N HIS A 52 29.89 38.27 23.01
CA HIS A 52 30.69 37.42 22.16
C HIS A 52 30.75 35.95 22.68
N PRO A 53 30.99 35.70 23.99
CA PRO A 53 30.89 34.35 24.54
C PRO A 53 29.49 33.71 24.37
N ILE A 54 28.42 34.49 24.53
CA ILE A 54 27.05 33.99 24.29
C ILE A 54 26.87 33.61 22.82
N LEU A 55 27.35 34.41 21.88
CA LEU A 55 27.27 34.11 20.46
C LEU A 55 28.05 32.82 20.11
N GLN A 56 29.30 32.72 20.61
CA GLN A 56 30.11 31.50 20.41
C GLN A 56 29.44 30.26 21.00
N PHE A 57 28.89 30.36 22.21
CA PHE A 57 28.14 29.28 22.82
C PHE A 57 26.91 28.92 21.99
N SER A 58 26.11 29.90 21.55
CA SER A 58 24.93 29.69 20.71
C SER A 58 25.26 28.97 19.41
N GLU A 59 26.34 29.42 18.71
CA GLU A 59 26.73 28.78 17.45
C GLU A 59 27.29 27.38 17.65
N LYS A 60 28.04 27.13 18.70
CA LYS A 60 28.56 25.81 19.04
C LYS A 60 27.45 24.79 19.28
N HIS A 61 26.31 25.22 19.86
CA HIS A 61 25.23 24.33 20.23
C HIS A 61 24.03 24.38 19.26
N ARG A 62 24.03 25.34 18.32
CA ARG A 62 22.89 25.59 17.43
C ARG A 62 22.43 24.35 16.67
N HIS A 63 23.35 23.61 16.05
CA HIS A 63 23.00 22.41 15.29
C HIS A 63 22.41 21.30 16.18
N MET A 64 22.98 21.12 17.37
CA MET A 64 22.43 20.15 18.33
C MET A 64 21.01 20.55 18.77
N LEU A 65 20.80 21.83 19.08
CA LEU A 65 19.47 22.34 19.48
C LEU A 65 18.48 22.34 18.33
N GLU A 66 18.95 22.59 17.09
CA GLU A 66 18.14 22.46 15.89
C GLU A 66 17.65 21.03 15.70
N ARG A 67 18.59 20.04 15.80
CA ARG A 67 18.26 18.62 15.71
C ARG A 67 17.22 18.23 16.77
N MET A 68 17.44 18.62 18.01
CA MET A 68 16.48 18.37 19.11
C MET A 68 15.10 19.01 18.85
N TYR A 69 15.07 20.26 18.40
CA TYR A 69 13.83 20.96 18.11
C TYR A 69 13.06 20.32 16.95
N LYS A 70 13.72 20.00 15.85
CA LYS A 70 13.12 19.30 14.71
C LYS A 70 12.58 17.94 15.13
N SER A 71 13.38 17.17 15.85
CA SER A 71 12.98 15.84 16.34
C SER A 71 11.78 15.90 17.27
N ALA A 72 11.75 16.87 18.21
CA ALA A 72 10.63 17.06 19.11
C ALA A 72 9.34 17.39 18.35
N ASN A 73 9.40 18.30 17.38
CA ASN A 73 8.22 18.67 16.60
C ASN A 73 7.65 17.49 15.81
N LEU A 74 8.52 16.69 15.18
CA LEU A 74 8.10 15.49 14.45
C LEU A 74 7.49 14.46 15.40
N THR A 75 8.10 14.21 16.55
CA THR A 75 7.63 13.26 17.55
C THR A 75 6.26 13.63 18.11
N ILE A 76 6.05 14.92 18.46
CA ILE A 76 4.83 15.38 19.11
C ILE A 76 3.66 15.47 18.14
N LYS A 77 3.91 15.68 16.86
CA LYS A 77 2.90 15.96 15.84
C LYS A 77 1.74 14.95 15.85
N HIS A 78 2.07 13.66 15.93
CA HIS A 78 1.10 12.56 15.89
C HIS A 78 0.87 11.87 17.23
N LEU A 79 1.40 12.41 18.33
CA LEU A 79 1.32 11.77 19.66
C LEU A 79 -0.12 11.53 20.13
N ASN A 80 -1.04 12.47 19.84
CA ASN A 80 -2.46 12.29 20.18
C ASN A 80 -3.11 11.16 19.39
N GLN A 81 -2.74 10.99 18.11
CA GLN A 81 -3.22 9.90 17.28
C GLN A 81 -2.67 8.55 17.78
N LEU A 82 -1.40 8.50 18.17
CA LEU A 82 -0.79 7.31 18.78
C LEU A 82 -1.51 6.91 20.08
N ARG A 83 -1.84 7.89 20.92
CA ARG A 83 -2.62 7.66 22.16
C ARG A 83 -4.02 7.12 21.85
N LEU A 84 -4.68 7.66 20.81
CA LEU A 84 -5.98 7.18 20.37
C LEU A 84 -5.91 5.75 19.86
N LEU A 85 -4.91 5.43 19.02
CA LEU A 85 -4.67 4.07 18.53
C LEU A 85 -4.46 3.08 19.67
N GLY A 86 -3.68 3.44 20.69
CA GLY A 86 -3.51 2.61 21.90
C GLY A 86 -4.83 2.36 22.64
N SER A 87 -5.71 3.36 22.69
CA SER A 87 -7.03 3.21 23.31
C SER A 87 -7.96 2.31 22.48
N ILE A 88 -7.89 2.41 21.14
CA ILE A 88 -8.62 1.55 20.21
C ILE A 88 -8.13 0.11 20.32
N ASP A 89 -6.81 -0.13 20.27
CA ASP A 89 -6.23 -1.48 20.41
C ASP A 89 -6.68 -2.15 21.71
N LYS A 90 -6.60 -1.42 22.83
CA LYS A 90 -7.10 -1.91 24.11
C LYS A 90 -8.57 -2.31 24.04
N LYS A 91 -9.43 -1.47 23.45
CA LYS A 91 -10.87 -1.76 23.34
C LYS A 91 -11.15 -2.94 22.42
N VAL A 92 -10.44 -3.04 21.30
CA VAL A 92 -10.54 -4.19 20.39
C VAL A 92 -10.15 -5.49 21.08
N ARG A 93 -9.08 -5.49 21.88
CA ARG A 93 -8.66 -6.67 22.66
C ARG A 93 -9.71 -7.06 23.71
N GLU A 94 -10.28 -6.09 24.43
CA GLU A 94 -11.37 -6.32 25.38
C GLU A 94 -12.58 -6.98 24.67
N MET A 95 -13.04 -6.40 23.56
CA MET A 95 -14.19 -6.92 22.79
C MET A 95 -13.92 -8.33 22.24
N ASN A 96 -12.72 -8.61 21.75
CA ASN A 96 -12.35 -9.93 21.26
C ASN A 96 -12.32 -10.96 22.39
N GLN A 97 -11.82 -10.56 23.56
CA GLN A 97 -11.81 -11.42 24.74
C GLN A 97 -13.23 -11.73 25.22
N GLU A 98 -14.11 -10.72 25.30
CA GLU A 98 -15.52 -10.88 25.66
C GLU A 98 -16.27 -11.80 24.68
N ALA A 99 -15.99 -11.67 23.38
CA ALA A 99 -16.58 -12.48 22.32
C ALA A 99 -15.88 -13.83 22.10
N ASN A 100 -14.85 -14.14 22.90
CA ASN A 100 -13.99 -15.33 22.75
C ASN A 100 -13.45 -15.49 21.32
N ARG A 101 -13.00 -14.36 20.72
CA ARG A 101 -12.41 -14.28 19.38
C ARG A 101 -10.91 -14.07 19.46
N PHE A 102 -10.20 -14.60 18.46
CA PHE A 102 -8.76 -14.43 18.28
C PHE A 102 -8.49 -13.82 16.90
N LEU A 103 -7.65 -12.79 16.85
CA LEU A 103 -7.26 -12.17 15.59
C LEU A 103 -6.17 -13.00 14.90
N LEU A 104 -6.37 -13.36 13.64
CA LEU A 104 -5.36 -14.07 12.86
C LEU A 104 -4.04 -13.29 12.75
N SER A 105 -4.09 -11.97 12.76
CA SER A 105 -2.89 -11.10 12.78
C SER A 105 -2.01 -11.32 14.02
N ASP A 106 -2.61 -11.68 15.16
CA ASP A 106 -1.88 -11.89 16.41
C ASP A 106 -1.19 -13.27 16.48
N THR A 107 -1.55 -14.19 15.57
CA THR A 107 -1.03 -15.57 15.55
C THR A 107 0.49 -15.61 15.50
N GLN A 108 1.10 -14.80 14.64
CA GLN A 108 2.55 -14.79 14.46
C GLN A 108 3.28 -14.28 15.71
N THR A 109 2.75 -13.24 16.33
CA THR A 109 3.31 -12.66 17.56
C THR A 109 3.16 -13.62 18.75
N LEU A 110 2.01 -14.27 18.88
CA LEU A 110 1.77 -15.28 19.90
C LEU A 110 2.70 -16.46 19.71
N LEU A 111 2.79 -17.00 18.50
CA LEU A 111 3.70 -18.09 18.17
C LEU A 111 5.15 -17.73 18.51
N HIS A 112 5.58 -16.53 18.13
CA HIS A 112 6.91 -16.03 18.47
C HIS A 112 7.18 -16.00 19.97
N SER A 113 6.20 -15.50 20.76
CA SER A 113 6.33 -15.48 22.23
C SER A 113 6.41 -16.86 22.86
N LEU A 114 5.73 -17.85 22.27
CA LEU A 114 5.78 -19.24 22.73
C LEU A 114 7.10 -19.95 22.38
N ILE A 115 7.72 -19.58 21.26
CA ILE A 115 8.98 -20.17 20.80
C ILE A 115 10.17 -19.60 21.58
N GLN A 116 10.18 -18.29 21.88
CA GLN A 116 11.32 -17.63 22.53
C GLN A 116 11.62 -18.08 23.97
N GLY A 117 10.74 -18.82 24.62
CA GLY A 117 10.85 -19.18 26.05
C GLY A 117 11.29 -20.60 26.33
N SER A 118 11.61 -21.44 25.35
CA SER A 118 11.93 -22.85 25.58
C SER A 118 13.18 -23.33 24.83
N ASP A 119 14.04 -24.09 25.49
CA ASP A 119 15.24 -24.73 24.89
C ASP A 119 14.88 -25.81 23.86
N SER A 120 13.65 -26.30 23.87
CA SER A 120 13.08 -27.17 22.84
C SER A 120 11.71 -26.62 22.49
N PRO A 121 11.47 -26.19 21.25
CA PRO A 121 10.18 -25.59 20.90
C PRO A 121 9.07 -26.62 21.16
N PHE A 122 8.19 -26.30 22.10
CA PHE A 122 6.97 -27.02 22.44
C PHE A 122 6.15 -27.45 21.19
N ILE A 123 6.31 -26.72 20.07
CA ILE A 123 5.71 -27.02 18.78
C ILE A 123 6.12 -28.42 18.29
N PHE A 124 7.39 -28.81 18.43
CA PHE A 124 7.85 -30.12 17.95
C PHE A 124 7.25 -31.26 18.75
N GLU A 125 7.04 -31.08 20.06
CA GLU A 125 6.35 -32.04 20.89
C GLU A 125 4.86 -32.18 20.55
N LYS A 126 4.22 -31.07 20.21
CA LYS A 126 2.78 -31.02 19.87
C LYS A 126 2.46 -31.53 18.49
N ILE A 127 3.28 -31.26 17.49
CA ILE A 127 3.07 -31.75 16.12
C ILE A 127 3.23 -33.27 16.07
N GLY A 128 4.04 -33.86 16.99
CA GLY A 128 4.21 -35.31 17.11
C GLY A 128 4.81 -35.97 15.86
N THR A 129 5.11 -35.21 14.84
CA THR A 129 5.69 -35.64 13.57
C THR A 129 7.05 -35.01 13.40
N GLN A 130 8.02 -35.81 13.05
CA GLN A 130 9.33 -35.28 12.67
C GLN A 130 9.26 -34.72 11.26
N LEU A 131 9.53 -33.44 11.12
CA LEU A 131 9.72 -32.81 9.79
C LEU A 131 11.16 -33.10 9.36
N ASN A 132 11.34 -33.67 8.17
CA ASN A 132 12.66 -33.93 7.61
C ASN A 132 13.02 -32.89 6.54
N HIS A 133 12.03 -32.31 5.87
CA HIS A 133 12.23 -31.35 4.78
C HIS A 133 11.27 -30.19 4.96
N VAL A 134 11.80 -28.97 4.85
CA VAL A 134 11.01 -27.74 4.84
C VAL A 134 11.27 -27.03 3.51
N MET A 135 10.20 -26.78 2.78
CA MET A 135 10.26 -26.05 1.50
C MET A 135 9.46 -24.76 1.64
N ILE A 136 10.08 -23.62 1.35
CA ILE A 136 9.45 -22.30 1.39
C ILE A 136 9.58 -21.69 0.00
N ASP A 137 8.43 -21.42 -0.62
CA ASP A 137 8.33 -20.70 -1.87
C ASP A 137 7.95 -19.23 -1.64
N GLU A 138 8.20 -18.36 -2.60
CA GLU A 138 7.92 -16.92 -2.54
C GLU A 138 8.53 -16.26 -1.28
N PHE A 139 9.75 -16.67 -0.91
CA PHE A 139 10.36 -16.26 0.36
C PHE A 139 10.54 -14.75 0.53
N GLN A 140 10.66 -13.98 -0.56
CA GLN A 140 10.76 -12.53 -0.54
C GLN A 140 9.52 -11.83 0.06
N ASP A 141 8.39 -12.54 0.18
CA ASP A 141 7.17 -12.02 0.80
C ASP A 141 7.07 -12.36 2.30
N THR A 142 8.05 -13.08 2.83
CA THR A 142 8.11 -13.47 4.24
C THR A 142 8.41 -12.26 5.12
N SER A 143 7.65 -12.08 6.21
CA SER A 143 7.95 -11.04 7.21
C SER A 143 9.06 -11.48 8.16
N THR A 144 9.74 -10.51 8.75
CA THR A 144 10.79 -10.76 9.75
C THR A 144 10.30 -11.65 10.92
N ILE A 145 9.03 -11.49 11.36
CA ILE A 145 8.47 -12.27 12.46
C ILE A 145 8.15 -13.72 12.02
N GLN A 146 7.61 -13.87 10.80
CA GLN A 146 7.40 -15.20 10.21
C GLN A 146 8.74 -15.94 10.06
N TRP A 147 9.75 -15.25 9.52
CA TRP A 147 11.07 -15.84 9.37
C TRP A 147 11.65 -16.32 10.72
N LYS A 148 11.59 -15.48 11.75
CA LYS A 148 12.06 -15.88 13.09
C LYS A 148 11.36 -17.13 13.63
N ASN A 149 10.07 -17.31 13.32
CA ASN A 149 9.31 -18.48 13.71
C ASN A 149 9.69 -19.73 12.88
N PHE A 150 9.83 -19.58 11.55
CA PHE A 150 10.18 -20.70 10.67
C PHE A 150 11.66 -21.10 10.75
N LYS A 151 12.55 -20.14 11.02
CA LYS A 151 13.98 -20.39 11.14
C LYS A 151 14.30 -21.48 12.16
N VAL A 152 13.60 -21.50 13.28
CA VAL A 152 13.77 -22.52 14.33
C VAL A 152 13.46 -23.92 13.78
N LEU A 153 12.42 -24.06 12.94
CA LEU A 153 12.09 -25.35 12.29
C LEU A 153 13.16 -25.77 11.29
N LEU A 154 13.68 -24.81 10.51
CA LEU A 154 14.77 -25.08 9.57
C LEU A 154 16.04 -25.53 10.28
N GLU A 155 16.46 -24.84 11.34
CA GLU A 155 17.66 -25.18 12.11
C GLU A 155 17.54 -26.55 12.75
N GLU A 156 16.37 -26.94 13.26
CA GLU A 156 16.11 -28.27 13.77
C GLU A 156 16.23 -29.34 12.68
N THR A 157 15.63 -29.14 11.51
CA THR A 157 15.76 -30.09 10.40
C THR A 157 17.21 -30.19 9.91
N MET A 158 17.94 -29.07 9.81
CA MET A 158 19.34 -29.00 9.38
C MET A 158 20.30 -29.76 10.32
N SER A 159 19.89 -30.05 11.55
CA SER A 159 20.69 -30.84 12.49
C SER A 159 20.71 -32.34 12.17
N ARG A 160 19.91 -32.80 11.21
CA ARG A 160 19.72 -34.21 10.84
C ARG A 160 20.49 -34.58 9.57
N GLU A 161 21.02 -35.79 9.49
CA GLU A 161 21.83 -36.24 8.35
C GLU A 161 21.03 -36.42 7.05
N ASP A 162 19.74 -36.77 7.13
CA ASP A 162 18.87 -37.06 5.99
C ASP A 162 17.90 -35.89 5.67
N ALA A 163 18.12 -34.71 6.20
CA ALA A 163 17.24 -33.56 5.98
C ALA A 163 17.77 -32.68 4.87
N GLY A 164 16.83 -32.16 4.05
CA GLY A 164 17.12 -31.17 3.00
C GLY A 164 16.03 -30.11 2.98
N ASN A 165 16.42 -28.86 3.15
CA ASN A 165 15.49 -27.73 3.08
C ASN A 165 15.68 -27.00 1.76
N LEU A 166 14.64 -26.33 1.31
CA LEU A 166 14.64 -25.51 0.10
C LEU A 166 13.95 -24.17 0.37
N ILE A 167 14.63 -23.09 0.09
CA ILE A 167 14.05 -21.75 0.06
C ILE A 167 14.13 -21.25 -1.38
N VAL A 168 13.00 -20.84 -1.94
CA VAL A 168 12.90 -20.30 -3.29
C VAL A 168 12.27 -18.91 -3.24
N GLY A 169 12.79 -17.99 -4.02
CA GLY A 169 12.24 -16.64 -4.11
C GLY A 169 13.02 -15.77 -5.09
N ASP A 170 12.46 -14.61 -5.36
CA ASP A 170 13.08 -13.58 -6.19
C ASP A 170 12.84 -12.21 -5.56
N VAL A 171 13.92 -11.53 -5.16
CA VAL A 171 13.88 -10.19 -4.56
C VAL A 171 13.09 -9.20 -5.42
N LYS A 172 13.24 -9.31 -6.75
CA LYS A 172 12.59 -8.46 -7.75
C LYS A 172 11.08 -8.68 -7.90
N GLN A 173 10.53 -9.70 -7.22
CA GLN A 173 9.09 -10.01 -7.15
C GLN A 173 8.48 -9.71 -5.78
N SER A 174 9.17 -8.96 -4.92
CA SER A 174 8.66 -8.58 -3.61
C SER A 174 7.71 -7.39 -3.72
N ILE A 175 6.40 -7.64 -3.71
CA ILE A 175 5.35 -6.63 -3.83
C ILE A 175 4.40 -6.58 -2.62
N TYR A 176 4.72 -7.32 -1.53
CA TYR A 176 3.88 -7.43 -0.34
C TYR A 176 4.48 -6.78 0.92
N ARG A 177 5.31 -5.72 0.77
CA ARG A 177 5.83 -4.95 1.91
C ARG A 177 4.72 -4.37 2.79
N TRP A 178 3.60 -3.98 2.21
CA TRP A 178 2.42 -3.51 2.94
C TRP A 178 1.78 -4.57 3.86
N ARG A 179 2.11 -5.87 3.66
CA ARG A 179 1.80 -6.99 4.56
C ARG A 179 3.00 -7.41 5.42
N SER A 180 3.99 -6.53 5.57
CA SER A 180 5.23 -6.76 6.32
C SER A 180 6.20 -7.75 5.66
N GLY A 181 6.08 -8.07 4.38
CA GLY A 181 7.10 -8.77 3.61
C GLY A 181 8.42 -8.00 3.63
N ASP A 182 9.53 -8.70 3.77
CA ASP A 182 10.87 -8.10 3.83
C ASP A 182 11.83 -8.79 2.87
N TRP A 183 11.98 -8.23 1.68
CA TRP A 183 12.85 -8.76 0.62
C TRP A 183 14.32 -8.86 1.05
N ARG A 184 14.75 -8.07 2.05
CA ARG A 184 16.11 -8.07 2.56
C ARG A 184 16.47 -9.40 3.22
N LEU A 185 15.50 -10.17 3.71
CA LEU A 185 15.72 -11.49 4.26
C LEU A 185 16.28 -12.45 3.20
N LEU A 186 15.76 -12.39 1.98
CA LEU A 186 16.26 -13.17 0.84
C LEU A 186 17.57 -12.58 0.31
N ASN A 187 17.63 -11.27 0.11
CA ASN A 187 18.81 -10.58 -0.40
C ASN A 187 20.06 -10.82 0.45
N ASN A 188 19.87 -10.92 1.77
CA ASN A 188 20.92 -11.16 2.75
C ASN A 188 20.73 -12.52 3.44
N ILE A 189 20.38 -13.56 2.68
CA ILE A 189 20.05 -14.88 3.24
C ILE A 189 21.25 -15.50 3.98
N GLU A 190 22.46 -15.24 3.54
CA GLU A 190 23.67 -15.71 4.19
C GLU A 190 23.81 -15.15 5.61
N ASP A 191 23.42 -13.90 5.84
CA ASP A 191 23.47 -13.24 7.16
C ASP A 191 22.46 -13.83 8.16
N GLN A 192 21.51 -14.61 7.67
CA GLN A 192 20.51 -15.26 8.51
C GLN A 192 21.06 -16.50 9.24
N PHE A 193 22.22 -17.02 8.85
CA PHE A 193 22.80 -18.26 9.38
C PHE A 193 24.18 -18.03 9.99
N GLU A 194 24.50 -18.76 11.07
CA GLU A 194 25.79 -18.59 11.77
C GLU A 194 26.99 -19.05 10.91
N ASN A 195 26.80 -20.11 10.12
CA ASN A 195 27.85 -20.72 9.30
C ASN A 195 27.36 -20.91 7.85
N PRO A 196 27.07 -19.83 7.09
CA PRO A 196 26.41 -19.93 5.79
C PRO A 196 27.16 -20.85 4.81
N LYS A 197 28.49 -20.79 4.74
CA LYS A 197 29.30 -21.64 3.85
C LYS A 197 29.17 -23.15 4.07
N LYS A 198 28.67 -23.57 5.24
CA LYS A 198 28.43 -25.00 5.55
C LYS A 198 26.96 -25.36 5.52
N GLN A 199 26.10 -24.37 5.68
CA GLN A 199 24.68 -24.55 5.88
C GLN A 199 23.87 -24.24 4.62
N LEU A 200 24.40 -23.43 3.72
CA LEU A 200 23.71 -22.97 2.52
C LEU A 200 24.46 -23.37 1.24
N ASP A 201 23.68 -23.75 0.25
CA ASP A 201 24.07 -23.81 -1.15
C ASP A 201 23.13 -22.89 -1.91
N VAL A 202 23.66 -21.78 -2.42
CA VAL A 202 22.87 -20.73 -3.06
C VAL A 202 23.07 -20.81 -4.56
N GLU A 203 21.99 -21.11 -5.29
CA GLU A 203 21.99 -21.22 -6.75
C GLU A 203 21.03 -20.19 -7.36
N THR A 204 21.42 -19.60 -8.47
CA THR A 204 20.57 -18.68 -9.26
C THR A 204 19.97 -19.42 -10.45
N LEU A 205 18.62 -19.33 -10.59
CA LEU A 205 17.90 -19.85 -11.74
C LEU A 205 17.87 -18.79 -12.86
N ALA A 206 18.89 -18.79 -13.72
CA ALA A 206 19.08 -17.73 -14.72
C ALA A 206 18.12 -17.80 -15.91
N THR A 207 17.61 -18.99 -16.28
CA THR A 207 16.86 -19.18 -17.53
C THR A 207 15.36 -18.95 -17.36
N ASN A 208 14.79 -18.02 -18.15
CA ASN A 208 13.34 -17.75 -18.19
C ASN A 208 12.64 -18.62 -19.24
N TYR A 209 11.85 -19.59 -18.79
CA TYR A 209 11.08 -20.48 -19.66
C TYR A 209 9.68 -19.96 -20.02
N ARG A 210 9.15 -18.99 -19.26
CA ARG A 210 7.81 -18.45 -19.41
C ARG A 210 7.71 -17.48 -20.59
N SER A 211 8.50 -16.43 -20.58
CA SER A 211 8.38 -15.32 -21.52
C SER A 211 9.09 -15.56 -22.85
N ASP A 212 8.67 -14.85 -23.89
CA ASP A 212 9.31 -14.91 -25.20
C ASP A 212 10.58 -14.05 -25.28
N ARG A 213 11.43 -14.33 -26.26
CA ARG A 213 12.77 -13.74 -26.41
C ARG A 213 12.79 -12.21 -26.31
N ASN A 214 11.91 -11.52 -27.06
CA ASN A 214 11.92 -10.06 -27.09
C ASN A 214 11.45 -9.46 -25.76
N VAL A 215 10.54 -10.14 -25.04
CA VAL A 215 10.10 -9.73 -23.70
C VAL A 215 11.25 -9.86 -22.70
N ILE A 216 11.97 -10.99 -22.71
CA ILE A 216 13.14 -11.19 -21.83
C ILE A 216 14.21 -10.14 -22.12
N ASN A 217 14.56 -9.92 -23.40
CA ASN A 217 15.59 -8.95 -23.77
C ASN A 217 15.19 -7.51 -23.41
N PHE A 218 13.91 -7.16 -23.57
CA PHE A 218 13.40 -5.85 -23.15
C PHE A 218 13.50 -5.67 -21.63
N ASN A 219 13.05 -6.67 -20.87
CA ASN A 219 13.11 -6.61 -19.41
C ASN A 219 14.55 -6.51 -18.92
N ASN A 220 15.46 -7.32 -19.46
CA ASN A 220 16.88 -7.27 -19.12
C ASN A 220 17.44 -5.84 -19.34
N ALA A 221 17.25 -5.28 -20.54
CA ALA A 221 17.75 -3.95 -20.86
C ALA A 221 17.12 -2.85 -19.99
N PHE A 222 15.80 -2.93 -19.79
CA PHE A 222 15.05 -1.93 -19.02
C PHE A 222 15.45 -1.93 -17.54
N PHE A 223 15.43 -3.09 -16.88
CA PHE A 223 15.66 -3.16 -15.44
C PHE A 223 17.14 -2.97 -15.05
N VAL A 224 18.10 -3.36 -15.90
CA VAL A 224 19.51 -3.02 -15.68
C VAL A 224 19.70 -1.50 -15.70
N GLU A 225 19.15 -0.82 -16.70
CA GLU A 225 19.28 0.63 -16.82
C GLU A 225 18.50 1.37 -15.72
N ALA A 226 17.26 0.94 -15.42
CA ALA A 226 16.45 1.54 -14.37
C ALA A 226 17.12 1.42 -12.99
N ALA A 227 17.62 0.24 -12.62
CA ALA A 227 18.32 0.04 -11.36
C ALA A 227 19.61 0.86 -11.27
N GLN A 228 20.34 1.02 -12.38
CA GLN A 228 21.54 1.84 -12.43
C GLN A 228 21.23 3.35 -12.30
N GLN A 229 20.15 3.81 -12.93
CA GLN A 229 19.73 5.21 -12.84
C GLN A 229 19.30 5.56 -11.41
N GLU A 230 18.43 4.74 -10.81
CA GLU A 230 17.99 4.92 -9.42
C GLU A 230 19.16 4.85 -8.43
N TYR A 231 20.12 3.93 -8.66
CA TYR A 231 21.33 3.87 -7.86
C TYR A 231 22.13 5.19 -7.94
N ASN A 232 22.33 5.74 -9.14
CA ASN A 232 23.10 6.97 -9.32
C ASN A 232 22.45 8.14 -8.57
N GLU A 233 21.12 8.24 -8.61
CA GLU A 233 20.35 9.27 -7.93
C GLU A 233 20.43 9.14 -6.40
N LEU A 234 20.25 7.92 -5.87
CA LEU A 234 20.39 7.62 -4.44
C LEU A 234 21.81 7.82 -3.93
N ALA A 235 22.82 7.46 -4.72
CA ALA A 235 24.22 7.53 -4.33
C ALA A 235 24.72 8.97 -4.10
N GLU A 236 24.05 9.97 -4.66
CA GLU A 236 24.34 11.38 -4.37
C GLU A 236 24.10 11.76 -2.90
N THR A 237 23.13 11.10 -2.26
CA THR A 237 22.73 11.40 -0.87
C THR A 237 23.09 10.31 0.11
N ILE A 238 22.94 9.03 -0.26
CA ILE A 238 23.10 7.86 0.63
C ILE A 238 23.90 6.73 -0.03
N PRO A 239 25.19 6.93 -0.37
CA PRO A 239 25.97 6.01 -1.20
C PRO A 239 26.07 4.58 -0.65
N GLU A 240 26.15 4.40 0.68
CA GLU A 240 26.25 3.07 1.28
C GLU A 240 24.91 2.32 1.24
N THR A 241 23.79 3.01 1.48
CA THR A 241 22.45 2.43 1.41
C THR A 241 22.06 2.10 -0.03
N ALA A 242 22.44 2.96 -0.98
CA ALA A 242 22.17 2.78 -2.40
C ALA A 242 22.78 1.49 -2.97
N LYS A 243 23.92 1.02 -2.43
CA LYS A 243 24.54 -0.25 -2.86
C LYS A 243 23.62 -1.47 -2.71
N GLN A 244 22.67 -1.44 -1.77
CA GLN A 244 21.70 -2.52 -1.58
C GLN A 244 20.82 -2.71 -2.83
N LEU A 245 20.53 -1.62 -3.55
CA LEU A 245 19.78 -1.69 -4.80
C LEU A 245 20.54 -2.46 -5.87
N LEU A 246 21.83 -2.17 -6.05
CA LEU A 246 22.65 -2.91 -7.01
C LEU A 246 22.80 -4.39 -6.64
N THR A 247 22.86 -4.72 -5.36
CA THR A 247 22.90 -6.11 -4.91
C THR A 247 21.58 -6.82 -5.20
N ALA A 248 20.43 -6.16 -4.95
CA ALA A 248 19.10 -6.71 -5.20
C ALA A 248 18.83 -6.97 -6.69
N TYR A 249 19.47 -6.19 -7.58
CA TYR A 249 19.32 -6.31 -9.03
C TYR A 249 20.55 -6.89 -9.74
N ALA A 250 21.52 -7.46 -9.00
CA ALA A 250 22.74 -8.01 -9.57
C ALA A 250 22.49 -9.18 -10.56
N ASP A 251 21.42 -9.94 -10.34
CA ASP A 251 21.00 -11.10 -11.13
C ASP A 251 19.72 -10.83 -11.95
N VAL A 252 19.46 -9.57 -12.30
CA VAL A 252 18.24 -9.20 -13.05
C VAL A 252 18.21 -9.73 -14.47
N GLU A 253 19.38 -9.92 -15.09
CA GLU A 253 19.47 -10.46 -16.45
C GLU A 253 19.12 -11.95 -16.48
N GLN A 254 18.15 -12.27 -17.34
CA GLN A 254 17.66 -13.64 -17.54
C GLN A 254 18.10 -14.19 -18.90
N GLU A 255 18.38 -15.48 -18.93
CA GLU A 255 18.76 -16.19 -20.14
C GLU A 255 17.53 -16.65 -20.94
N VAL A 256 17.63 -16.57 -22.25
CA VAL A 256 16.61 -17.10 -23.17
C VAL A 256 16.91 -18.55 -23.49
N PRO A 257 15.97 -19.51 -23.33
CA PRO A 257 16.18 -20.89 -23.69
C PRO A 257 16.54 -21.04 -25.16
N GLU A 258 17.59 -21.81 -25.50
CA GLU A 258 18.06 -22.01 -26.88
C GLU A 258 16.97 -22.51 -27.84
N LYS A 259 16.05 -23.34 -27.35
CA LYS A 259 14.96 -23.96 -28.12
C LYS A 259 13.77 -23.01 -28.35
N LYS A 260 13.73 -21.82 -27.75
CA LYS A 260 12.59 -20.92 -27.88
C LYS A 260 12.60 -20.22 -29.24
N LYS A 261 11.64 -20.61 -30.09
CA LYS A 261 11.53 -20.10 -31.48
C LYS A 261 10.71 -18.83 -31.60
N ILE A 262 9.74 -18.64 -30.70
CA ILE A 262 8.84 -17.49 -30.72
C ILE A 262 9.59 -16.24 -30.23
N GLN A 263 9.43 -15.15 -30.97
CA GLN A 263 10.14 -13.88 -30.68
C GLN A 263 9.43 -13.06 -29.62
N GLY A 264 8.10 -13.09 -29.61
CA GLY A 264 7.29 -12.17 -28.80
C GLY A 264 7.34 -10.72 -29.30
N TYR A 265 6.60 -9.85 -28.63
CA TYR A 265 6.49 -8.44 -28.99
C TYR A 265 6.38 -7.58 -27.75
N VAL A 266 7.06 -6.43 -27.76
CA VAL A 266 6.96 -5.40 -26.71
C VAL A 266 6.75 -4.05 -27.39
N GLU A 267 5.79 -3.30 -26.93
CA GLU A 267 5.51 -1.93 -27.38
C GLU A 267 5.34 -1.02 -26.19
N VAL A 268 5.95 0.16 -26.24
CA VAL A 268 5.77 1.23 -25.25
C VAL A 268 5.18 2.45 -25.97
N ARG A 269 4.00 2.88 -25.55
CA ARG A 269 3.29 4.05 -26.10
C ARG A 269 3.31 5.19 -25.08
N LEU A 270 3.90 6.32 -25.44
CA LEU A 270 3.94 7.52 -24.60
C LEU A 270 2.88 8.51 -25.08
N LEU A 271 1.94 8.86 -24.21
CA LEU A 271 0.96 9.90 -24.48
C LEU A 271 1.56 11.27 -24.12
N LYS A 272 1.46 12.21 -25.07
CA LYS A 272 1.85 13.60 -24.79
C LYS A 272 0.74 14.29 -23.99
N THR A 273 1.10 14.89 -22.87
CA THR A 273 0.27 15.85 -22.14
C THR A 273 0.55 17.25 -22.70
N GLN A 274 -0.50 18.05 -22.96
CA GLN A 274 -0.33 19.48 -23.26
C GLN A 274 -0.37 20.23 -21.92
N GLU A 275 0.70 20.96 -21.59
CA GLU A 275 0.95 21.50 -20.25
C GLU A 275 0.02 22.65 -19.80
N ASP A 276 -0.95 23.12 -20.61
CA ASP A 276 -1.64 24.41 -20.38
C ASP A 276 -3.17 24.39 -20.21
N ASP A 277 -3.84 23.22 -20.13
CA ASP A 277 -5.31 23.19 -20.00
C ASP A 277 -5.78 22.42 -18.75
N GLU A 278 -6.59 23.07 -17.89
CA GLU A 278 -7.23 22.43 -16.72
C GLU A 278 -8.20 21.28 -17.07
N ASN A 279 -8.63 21.17 -18.33
CA ASN A 279 -9.43 20.06 -18.86
C ASN A 279 -8.60 18.85 -19.32
N ASP A 280 -7.26 18.92 -19.24
CA ASP A 280 -6.35 17.91 -19.82
C ASP A 280 -6.36 16.57 -19.04
N ALA A 281 -6.87 16.54 -17.81
CA ALA A 281 -6.91 15.33 -17.00
C ALA A 281 -8.04 14.36 -17.46
N GLU A 282 -9.25 14.85 -17.70
CA GLU A 282 -10.36 14.05 -18.26
C GLU A 282 -10.04 13.57 -19.68
N ASP A 283 -9.52 14.46 -20.53
CA ASP A 283 -9.06 14.12 -21.89
C ASP A 283 -7.95 13.06 -21.90
N LYS A 284 -7.08 13.03 -20.88
CA LYS A 284 -5.99 12.04 -20.75
C LYS A 284 -6.54 10.66 -20.39
N GLU A 285 -7.46 10.59 -19.44
CA GLU A 285 -8.11 9.33 -19.04
C GLU A 285 -8.88 8.72 -20.22
N ASP A 286 -9.68 9.50 -20.91
CA ASP A 286 -10.45 9.06 -22.09
C ASP A 286 -9.53 8.57 -23.22
N ARG A 287 -8.44 9.27 -23.51
CA ARG A 287 -7.45 8.84 -24.51
C ARG A 287 -6.76 7.54 -24.12
N MET A 288 -6.46 7.34 -22.83
CA MET A 288 -5.86 6.10 -22.37
C MET A 288 -6.82 4.93 -22.52
N MET A 289 -8.09 5.12 -22.17
CA MET A 289 -9.13 4.11 -22.33
C MET A 289 -9.38 3.77 -23.81
N GLN A 290 -9.46 4.78 -24.69
CA GLN A 290 -9.54 4.60 -26.14
C GLN A 290 -8.36 3.79 -26.68
N LEU A 291 -7.14 4.12 -26.24
CA LEU A 291 -5.93 3.42 -26.68
C LEU A 291 -5.92 1.97 -26.18
N CYS A 292 -6.40 1.73 -24.98
CA CYS A 292 -6.54 0.39 -24.43
C CYS A 292 -7.53 -0.44 -25.25
N LEU A 293 -8.71 0.09 -25.56
CA LEU A 293 -9.70 -0.55 -26.41
C LEU A 293 -9.17 -0.78 -27.82
N GLN A 294 -8.56 0.22 -28.46
CA GLN A 294 -7.93 0.07 -29.77
C GLN A 294 -6.87 -1.04 -29.78
N THR A 295 -6.08 -1.17 -28.72
CA THR A 295 -5.06 -2.24 -28.62
C THR A 295 -5.72 -3.61 -28.56
N VAL A 296 -6.84 -3.75 -27.85
CA VAL A 296 -7.63 -4.99 -27.82
C VAL A 296 -8.21 -5.28 -29.21
N ASP A 297 -8.76 -4.29 -29.91
CA ASP A 297 -9.26 -4.43 -31.29
C ASP A 297 -8.17 -4.88 -32.26
N GLU A 298 -6.96 -4.32 -32.15
CA GLU A 298 -5.82 -4.72 -32.96
C GLU A 298 -5.40 -6.18 -32.71
N LEU A 299 -5.44 -6.65 -31.45
CA LEU A 299 -5.12 -8.03 -31.10
C LEU A 299 -6.20 -8.99 -31.58
N THR A 300 -7.46 -8.68 -31.36
CA THR A 300 -8.59 -9.53 -31.80
C THR A 300 -8.70 -9.60 -33.32
N ALA A 301 -8.45 -8.50 -34.04
CA ALA A 301 -8.36 -8.47 -35.50
C ALA A 301 -7.24 -9.37 -36.05
N ARG A 302 -6.17 -9.61 -35.27
CA ARG A 302 -5.10 -10.57 -35.59
C ARG A 302 -5.44 -12.01 -35.21
N GLY A 303 -6.64 -12.26 -34.66
CA GLY A 303 -7.13 -13.58 -34.27
C GLY A 303 -6.74 -14.02 -32.86
N VAL A 304 -6.34 -13.09 -31.99
CA VAL A 304 -6.08 -13.38 -30.57
C VAL A 304 -7.42 -13.56 -29.85
N PRO A 305 -7.66 -14.70 -29.20
CA PRO A 305 -8.87 -14.88 -28.40
C PRO A 305 -8.88 -13.96 -27.18
N THR A 306 -10.04 -13.41 -26.82
CA THR A 306 -10.19 -12.44 -25.71
C THR A 306 -9.69 -12.97 -24.38
N HIS A 307 -9.93 -14.23 -24.05
CA HIS A 307 -9.49 -14.89 -22.80
C HIS A 307 -7.95 -15.01 -22.67
N ARG A 308 -7.19 -14.74 -23.74
CA ARG A 308 -5.72 -14.69 -23.72
C ARG A 308 -5.16 -13.28 -23.52
N ILE A 309 -6.04 -12.28 -23.37
CA ILE A 309 -5.66 -10.88 -23.13
C ILE A 309 -5.89 -10.55 -21.66
N ALA A 310 -4.89 -9.97 -21.02
CA ALA A 310 -4.98 -9.45 -19.68
C ALA A 310 -4.64 -7.94 -19.66
N ILE A 311 -5.45 -7.17 -18.95
CA ILE A 311 -5.18 -5.75 -18.68
C ILE A 311 -4.79 -5.65 -17.20
N LEU A 312 -3.55 -5.22 -16.94
CA LEU A 312 -3.01 -5.10 -15.60
C LEU A 312 -3.01 -3.64 -15.16
N VAL A 313 -3.56 -3.39 -13.98
CA VAL A 313 -3.64 -2.05 -13.38
C VAL A 313 -3.14 -2.03 -11.95
N ARG A 314 -2.83 -0.83 -11.43
CA ARG A 314 -2.29 -0.71 -10.07
C ARG A 314 -3.35 -0.77 -8.97
N ASN A 315 -4.56 -0.28 -9.22
CA ASN A 315 -5.59 -0.15 -8.19
C ASN A 315 -6.97 -0.58 -8.68
N ASN A 316 -7.88 -0.89 -7.73
CA ASN A 316 -9.21 -1.42 -8.02
C ASN A 316 -10.14 -0.38 -8.66
N ARG A 317 -9.95 0.92 -8.39
CA ARG A 317 -10.78 1.96 -9.01
C ARG A 317 -10.60 1.99 -10.52
N THR A 318 -9.36 1.93 -10.98
CA THR A 318 -9.05 1.88 -12.43
C THR A 318 -9.66 0.64 -13.10
N ILE A 319 -9.81 -0.48 -12.37
CA ILE A 319 -10.54 -1.66 -12.87
C ILE A 319 -11.98 -1.30 -13.20
N GLN A 320 -12.67 -0.64 -12.27
CA GLN A 320 -14.07 -0.25 -12.44
C GLN A 320 -14.25 0.72 -13.59
N ASP A 321 -13.36 1.71 -13.71
CA ASP A 321 -13.40 2.74 -14.76
C ASP A 321 -13.19 2.11 -16.15
N ILE A 322 -12.18 1.22 -16.30
CA ILE A 322 -11.94 0.49 -17.56
C ILE A 322 -13.10 -0.44 -17.90
N ALA A 323 -13.63 -1.19 -16.92
CA ALA A 323 -14.74 -2.10 -17.15
C ALA A 323 -15.98 -1.34 -17.63
N ALA A 324 -16.32 -0.21 -17.00
CA ALA A 324 -17.43 0.64 -17.40
C ALA A 324 -17.25 1.18 -18.84
N TYR A 325 -16.05 1.67 -19.15
CA TYR A 325 -15.74 2.17 -20.49
C TYR A 325 -15.88 1.10 -21.58
N PHE A 326 -15.35 -0.11 -21.33
CA PHE A 326 -15.47 -1.22 -22.29
C PHE A 326 -16.91 -1.68 -22.49
N MET A 327 -17.72 -1.71 -21.40
CA MET A 327 -19.14 -2.06 -21.48
C MET A 327 -19.95 -1.05 -22.30
N GLU A 328 -19.59 0.23 -22.26
CA GLU A 328 -20.27 1.29 -23.01
C GLU A 328 -19.84 1.33 -24.49
N HIS A 329 -18.55 1.05 -24.78
CA HIS A 329 -17.95 1.29 -26.10
C HIS A 329 -17.63 0.02 -26.90
N SER A 330 -17.89 -1.17 -26.35
CA SER A 330 -17.59 -2.45 -27.01
C SER A 330 -18.52 -3.58 -26.59
N ASP A 331 -18.51 -4.68 -27.37
CA ASP A 331 -19.21 -5.93 -27.04
C ASP A 331 -18.26 -6.97 -26.39
N TYR A 332 -17.07 -6.54 -25.93
CA TYR A 332 -16.13 -7.46 -25.30
C TYR A 332 -16.58 -7.84 -23.89
N GLU A 333 -16.60 -9.13 -23.61
CA GLU A 333 -16.80 -9.64 -22.26
C GLU A 333 -15.52 -9.42 -21.41
N MET A 334 -15.71 -8.80 -20.24
CA MET A 334 -14.65 -8.55 -19.27
C MET A 334 -14.76 -9.53 -18.09
N VAL A 335 -13.64 -10.02 -17.61
CA VAL A 335 -13.55 -10.91 -16.44
C VAL A 335 -12.72 -10.24 -15.35
N SER A 336 -13.36 -9.93 -14.22
CA SER A 336 -12.68 -9.33 -13.07
C SER A 336 -13.44 -9.56 -11.78
N ASP A 337 -12.74 -9.93 -10.74
CA ASP A 337 -13.33 -10.06 -9.40
C ASP A 337 -13.65 -8.71 -8.76
N GLU A 338 -12.95 -7.65 -9.15
CA GLU A 338 -13.12 -6.30 -8.58
C GLU A 338 -14.13 -5.44 -9.31
N ALA A 339 -14.27 -5.62 -10.63
CA ALA A 339 -15.21 -4.84 -11.42
C ALA A 339 -16.64 -5.25 -11.12
N PHE A 340 -16.86 -6.50 -10.78
CA PHE A 340 -18.19 -7.10 -10.65
C PHE A 340 -18.57 -7.39 -9.19
N ARG A 341 -18.16 -6.51 -8.27
CA ARG A 341 -18.58 -6.56 -6.85
C ARG A 341 -20.06 -6.24 -6.73
N LEU A 342 -20.74 -6.86 -5.76
CA LEU A 342 -22.16 -6.62 -5.51
C LEU A 342 -22.48 -5.15 -5.20
N ASP A 343 -21.57 -4.44 -4.55
CA ASP A 343 -21.72 -3.02 -4.25
C ASP A 343 -21.48 -2.08 -5.46
N ALA A 344 -21.03 -2.59 -6.59
CA ALA A 344 -20.95 -1.83 -7.83
C ALA A 344 -22.32 -1.70 -8.52
N SER A 345 -23.27 -2.58 -8.18
CA SER A 345 -24.62 -2.56 -8.78
C SER A 345 -25.50 -1.49 -8.16
N GLN A 346 -26.02 -0.59 -8.98
CA GLN A 346 -26.98 0.43 -8.56
C GLN A 346 -28.25 -0.19 -8.00
N ALA A 347 -28.79 -1.23 -8.64
CA ALA A 347 -30.00 -1.91 -8.19
C ALA A 347 -29.81 -2.54 -6.80
N VAL A 348 -28.66 -3.18 -6.55
CA VAL A 348 -28.33 -3.76 -5.25
C VAL A 348 -28.14 -2.67 -4.19
N GLN A 349 -27.43 -1.59 -4.54
CA GLN A 349 -27.25 -0.46 -3.60
C GLN A 349 -28.58 0.16 -3.17
N ILE A 350 -29.55 0.26 -4.08
CA ILE A 350 -30.86 0.80 -3.76
C ILE A 350 -31.63 -0.13 -2.84
N LEU A 351 -31.60 -1.44 -3.08
CA LEU A 351 -32.22 -2.43 -2.18
C LEU A 351 -31.63 -2.33 -0.76
N ILE A 352 -30.31 -2.29 -0.66
CA ILE A 352 -29.62 -2.14 0.63
C ILE A 352 -29.97 -0.81 1.31
N THR A 353 -29.99 0.28 0.54
CA THR A 353 -30.36 1.62 1.07
C THR A 353 -31.80 1.65 1.56
N ALA A 354 -32.71 1.00 0.85
CA ALA A 354 -34.11 0.87 1.27
C ALA A 354 -34.24 0.06 2.56
N LEU A 355 -33.53 -1.06 2.68
CA LEU A 355 -33.49 -1.86 3.92
C LEU A 355 -32.91 -1.06 5.09
N LYS A 356 -31.82 -0.29 4.88
CA LYS A 356 -31.24 0.61 5.88
C LYS A 356 -32.25 1.64 6.36
N LEU A 357 -32.96 2.29 5.44
CA LEU A 357 -33.96 3.31 5.80
C LEU A 357 -35.18 2.71 6.49
N LEU A 358 -35.58 1.49 6.17
CA LEU A 358 -36.60 0.76 6.90
C LEU A 358 -36.20 0.49 8.34
N MET A 359 -34.95 0.11 8.60
CA MET A 359 -34.45 -0.13 9.96
C MET A 359 -34.19 1.18 10.70
N HIS A 360 -33.59 2.15 10.05
CA HIS A 360 -33.16 3.43 10.62
C HIS A 360 -33.83 4.63 9.92
N PRO A 361 -35.11 4.94 10.23
CA PRO A 361 -35.86 6.01 9.55
C PRO A 361 -35.26 7.42 9.69
N ALA A 362 -34.37 7.61 10.66
CA ALA A 362 -33.65 8.86 10.90
C ALA A 362 -32.33 8.97 10.14
N ASP A 363 -31.99 8.00 9.30
CA ASP A 363 -30.78 8.04 8.45
C ASP A 363 -31.03 8.96 7.25
N ASP A 364 -30.58 10.23 7.41
CA ASP A 364 -30.74 11.27 6.38
C ASP A 364 -29.89 10.98 5.14
N ILE A 365 -28.78 10.23 5.24
CA ILE A 365 -27.93 9.86 4.11
C ILE A 365 -28.64 8.79 3.27
N ALA A 366 -29.13 7.72 3.90
CA ALA A 366 -29.91 6.69 3.22
C ALA A 366 -31.15 7.29 2.53
N ARG A 367 -31.83 8.20 3.22
CA ARG A 367 -32.99 8.90 2.65
C ARG A 367 -32.63 9.74 1.44
N ALA A 368 -31.57 10.56 1.53
CA ALA A 368 -31.11 11.40 0.41
C ALA A 368 -30.67 10.57 -0.79
N THR A 369 -29.99 9.46 -0.55
CA THR A 369 -29.54 8.52 -1.59
C THR A 369 -30.74 7.90 -2.32
N LEU A 370 -31.73 7.44 -1.57
CA LEU A 370 -32.93 6.84 -2.16
C LEU A 370 -33.78 7.86 -2.94
N LEU A 371 -33.92 9.08 -2.42
CA LEU A 371 -34.62 10.16 -3.10
C LEU A 371 -33.88 10.61 -4.37
N LYS A 372 -32.55 10.69 -4.35
CA LYS A 372 -31.77 10.98 -5.56
C LYS A 372 -32.02 9.95 -6.65
N PHE A 373 -32.07 8.69 -6.29
CA PHE A 373 -32.40 7.61 -7.22
C PHE A 373 -33.86 7.72 -7.71
N ALA A 374 -34.81 7.92 -6.79
CA ALA A 374 -36.22 8.08 -7.14
C ALA A 374 -36.45 9.23 -8.11
N HIS A 375 -35.80 10.36 -7.91
CA HIS A 375 -35.88 11.52 -8.80
C HIS A 375 -35.43 11.23 -10.24
N THR A 376 -34.56 10.25 -10.43
CA THR A 376 -34.06 9.84 -11.75
C THR A 376 -35.02 8.84 -12.44
N TYR A 377 -35.62 7.92 -11.69
CA TYR A 377 -36.34 6.75 -12.24
C TYR A 377 -37.78 6.59 -11.76
N LEU A 378 -38.21 7.30 -10.71
CA LEU A 378 -39.50 7.13 -10.05
C LEU A 378 -40.10 8.47 -9.61
N ASP A 379 -41.33 8.42 -9.04
CA ASP A 379 -41.96 9.56 -8.39
C ASP A 379 -41.52 9.62 -6.91
N ASP A 380 -40.90 10.74 -6.53
CA ASP A 380 -40.33 10.96 -5.19
C ASP A 380 -41.33 10.69 -4.05
N GLU A 381 -42.61 11.06 -4.24
CA GLU A 381 -43.67 10.89 -3.23
C GLU A 381 -43.96 9.42 -2.95
N LYS A 382 -43.96 8.58 -3.99
CA LYS A 382 -44.25 7.13 -3.85
C LYS A 382 -43.19 6.38 -3.07
N VAL A 383 -41.92 6.73 -3.22
CA VAL A 383 -40.84 6.05 -2.50
C VAL A 383 -40.87 6.39 -1.02
N VAL A 384 -41.11 7.66 -0.68
CA VAL A 384 -41.24 8.08 0.74
C VAL A 384 -42.49 7.43 1.37
N GLU A 385 -43.62 7.40 0.66
CA GLU A 385 -44.87 6.76 1.09
C GLU A 385 -44.67 5.25 1.34
N LEU A 386 -44.01 4.56 0.42
CA LEU A 386 -43.70 3.11 0.55
C LEU A 386 -42.96 2.81 1.85
N ILE A 387 -41.91 3.57 2.14
CA ILE A 387 -41.02 3.29 3.27
C ILE A 387 -41.56 3.84 4.59
N THR A 388 -42.32 4.93 4.58
CA THR A 388 -42.88 5.54 5.81
C THR A 388 -44.22 5.01 6.18
N GLU A 389 -45.20 4.97 5.27
CA GLU A 389 -46.58 4.56 5.56
C GLU A 389 -46.74 3.04 5.65
N ASN A 390 -46.03 2.28 4.84
CA ASN A 390 -46.08 0.83 4.85
C ASN A 390 -45.00 0.16 5.71
N ARG A 391 -44.14 0.94 6.39
CA ARG A 391 -42.98 0.46 7.13
C ARG A 391 -43.28 -0.72 8.07
N GLN A 392 -44.34 -0.64 8.86
CA GLN A 392 -44.65 -1.69 9.82
C GLN A 392 -45.01 -3.02 9.13
N LYS A 393 -45.78 -2.98 8.04
CA LYS A 393 -46.13 -4.16 7.26
C LYS A 393 -44.90 -4.77 6.56
N LEU A 394 -44.00 -3.94 6.08
CA LEU A 394 -42.76 -4.36 5.44
C LEU A 394 -41.81 -5.04 6.43
N LEU A 395 -41.71 -4.53 7.65
CA LEU A 395 -40.87 -5.12 8.71
C LEU A 395 -41.39 -6.45 9.25
N GLU A 396 -42.68 -6.77 9.05
CA GLU A 396 -43.29 -8.06 9.42
C GLU A 396 -43.03 -9.16 8.38
N MET A 397 -42.51 -8.81 7.20
CA MET A 397 -42.23 -9.75 6.12
C MET A 397 -40.92 -10.50 6.32
N PRO A 398 -40.82 -11.77 5.89
CA PRO A 398 -39.52 -12.44 5.78
C PRO A 398 -38.57 -11.64 4.88
N LEU A 399 -37.28 -11.65 5.18
CA LEU A 399 -36.29 -10.79 4.51
C LEU A 399 -36.24 -11.03 2.99
N LEU A 400 -36.37 -12.27 2.54
CA LEU A 400 -36.41 -12.57 1.10
C LEU A 400 -37.65 -11.94 0.43
N ASP A 401 -38.85 -12.18 0.99
CA ASP A 401 -40.09 -11.61 0.46
C ASP A 401 -40.08 -10.08 0.50
N LEU A 402 -39.47 -9.51 1.55
CA LEU A 402 -39.30 -8.08 1.68
C LEU A 402 -38.40 -7.51 0.55
N THR A 403 -37.27 -8.14 0.28
CA THR A 403 -36.38 -7.69 -0.78
C THR A 403 -36.98 -7.81 -2.17
N GLU A 404 -37.70 -8.91 -2.45
CA GLU A 404 -38.46 -9.08 -3.70
C GLU A 404 -39.55 -8.01 -3.85
N LYS A 405 -40.25 -7.72 -2.76
CA LYS A 405 -41.27 -6.67 -2.75
C LYS A 405 -40.67 -5.30 -3.00
N LEU A 406 -39.57 -4.95 -2.33
CA LEU A 406 -38.85 -3.70 -2.57
C LEU A 406 -38.36 -3.60 -4.01
N PHE A 407 -37.80 -4.68 -4.56
CA PHE A 407 -37.37 -4.73 -5.96
C PHE A 407 -38.52 -4.41 -6.93
N SER A 408 -39.71 -4.97 -6.69
CA SER A 408 -40.88 -4.72 -7.52
C SER A 408 -41.48 -3.33 -7.34
N GLU A 409 -41.64 -2.85 -6.11
CA GLU A 409 -42.28 -1.56 -5.81
C GLU A 409 -41.38 -0.36 -6.19
N LEU A 410 -40.06 -0.54 -6.14
CA LEU A 410 -39.06 0.44 -6.60
C LEU A 410 -38.80 0.33 -8.11
N HIS A 411 -39.54 -0.51 -8.82
CA HIS A 411 -39.43 -0.71 -10.28
C HIS A 411 -37.97 -0.95 -10.76
N LEU A 412 -37.17 -1.64 -9.92
CA LEU A 412 -35.73 -1.83 -10.22
C LEU A 412 -35.51 -2.68 -11.49
N GLY A 413 -36.50 -3.47 -11.91
CA GLY A 413 -36.47 -4.22 -13.16
C GLY A 413 -36.66 -3.37 -14.43
N GLU A 414 -37.04 -2.10 -14.30
CA GLU A 414 -37.31 -1.17 -15.41
C GLU A 414 -36.19 -0.15 -15.64
N ILE A 415 -35.10 -0.22 -14.84
CA ILE A 415 -33.92 0.64 -14.98
C ILE A 415 -33.28 0.39 -16.35
N GLU A 416 -32.83 1.45 -17.02
CA GLU A 416 -32.33 1.44 -18.40
C GLU A 416 -31.20 0.42 -18.62
N ASP A 417 -30.34 0.20 -17.62
CA ASP A 417 -29.22 -0.75 -17.67
C ASP A 417 -29.50 -2.11 -17.05
N MET A 418 -30.76 -2.49 -16.89
CA MET A 418 -31.12 -3.72 -16.14
C MET A 418 -30.58 -5.01 -16.76
N LYS A 419 -30.28 -5.05 -18.04
CA LYS A 419 -29.60 -6.21 -18.67
C LYS A 419 -28.23 -6.47 -18.03
N VAL A 420 -27.50 -5.41 -17.72
CA VAL A 420 -26.20 -5.46 -17.04
C VAL A 420 -26.38 -5.72 -15.55
N GLN A 421 -27.39 -5.11 -14.93
CA GLN A 421 -27.68 -5.22 -13.50
C GLN A 421 -28.26 -6.59 -13.09
N SER A 422 -28.88 -7.33 -14.00
CA SER A 422 -29.58 -8.60 -13.68
C SER A 422 -28.67 -9.65 -13.06
N ALA A 423 -27.42 -9.76 -13.52
CA ALA A 423 -26.46 -10.72 -12.97
C ALA A 423 -26.11 -10.39 -11.50
N TYR A 424 -25.97 -9.10 -11.18
CA TYR A 424 -25.72 -8.64 -9.81
C TYR A 424 -26.91 -8.90 -8.89
N VAL A 425 -28.12 -8.66 -9.38
CA VAL A 425 -29.35 -8.91 -8.63
C VAL A 425 -29.51 -10.41 -8.35
N CYS A 426 -29.27 -11.26 -9.34
CA CYS A 426 -29.29 -12.72 -9.14
C CYS A 426 -28.23 -13.14 -8.09
N ALA A 427 -27.00 -12.67 -8.22
CA ALA A 427 -25.94 -12.97 -7.26
C ALA A 427 -26.24 -12.43 -5.85
N PHE A 428 -26.87 -11.26 -5.75
CA PHE A 428 -27.37 -10.74 -4.47
C PHE A 428 -28.38 -11.68 -3.82
N TYR A 429 -29.38 -12.16 -4.56
CA TYR A 429 -30.35 -13.11 -4.04
C TYR A 429 -29.75 -14.46 -3.67
N ASP A 430 -28.73 -14.93 -4.40
CA ASP A 430 -27.99 -16.15 -4.04
C ASP A 430 -27.26 -15.97 -2.71
N LYS A 431 -26.63 -14.82 -2.48
CA LYS A 431 -25.97 -14.51 -1.20
C LYS A 431 -26.95 -14.31 -0.06
N LEU A 432 -28.09 -13.68 -0.32
CA LEU A 432 -29.19 -13.54 0.65
C LEU A 432 -29.71 -14.90 1.06
N ASN A 433 -30.00 -15.80 0.12
CA ASN A 433 -30.43 -17.16 0.38
C ASN A 433 -29.37 -17.96 1.17
N SER A 434 -28.10 -17.81 0.82
CA SER A 434 -27.03 -18.46 1.57
C SER A 434 -26.96 -17.93 3.01
N PHE A 435 -27.11 -16.63 3.23
CA PHE A 435 -27.18 -16.05 4.56
C PHE A 435 -28.36 -16.63 5.38
N LEU A 436 -29.53 -16.71 4.79
CA LEU A 436 -30.75 -17.23 5.42
C LEU A 436 -30.70 -18.73 5.74
N THR A 437 -29.78 -19.48 5.12
CA THR A 437 -29.59 -20.92 5.45
C THR A 437 -28.97 -21.08 6.83
N ASP A 438 -28.06 -20.19 7.22
CA ASP A 438 -27.30 -20.28 8.46
C ASP A 438 -27.75 -19.28 9.54
N ASN A 439 -28.61 -18.31 9.17
CA ASN A 439 -29.04 -17.22 10.04
C ASN A 439 -30.53 -17.03 10.03
N SER A 440 -31.06 -16.35 11.06
CA SER A 440 -32.46 -15.95 11.10
C SER A 440 -32.78 -14.86 10.07
N SER A 441 -34.04 -14.71 9.72
CA SER A 441 -34.56 -13.66 8.82
C SER A 441 -34.54 -12.27 9.53
N ASP A 442 -33.36 -11.82 9.96
CA ASP A 442 -33.16 -10.57 10.67
C ASP A 442 -32.48 -9.56 9.73
N ILE A 443 -33.17 -8.44 9.50
CA ILE A 443 -32.68 -7.38 8.60
C ILE A 443 -31.42 -6.74 9.12
N GLU A 444 -31.32 -6.46 10.43
CA GLU A 444 -30.15 -5.82 11.04
C GLU A 444 -28.92 -6.72 10.94
N ALA A 445 -29.09 -8.02 11.24
CA ALA A 445 -28.01 -8.99 11.11
C ALA A 445 -27.53 -9.12 9.65
N PHE A 446 -28.47 -9.08 8.69
CA PHE A 446 -28.11 -9.09 7.26
C PHE A 446 -27.36 -7.81 6.84
N LEU A 447 -27.81 -6.64 7.29
CA LEU A 447 -27.13 -5.38 7.00
C LEU A 447 -25.70 -5.34 7.60
N GLN A 448 -25.51 -5.91 8.79
CA GLN A 448 -24.17 -6.05 9.38
C GLN A 448 -23.31 -7.02 8.57
N GLU A 449 -23.84 -8.14 8.12
CA GLU A 449 -23.11 -9.09 7.26
C GLU A 449 -22.82 -8.47 5.89
N TRP A 450 -23.73 -7.66 5.36
CA TRP A 450 -23.49 -6.90 4.13
C TRP A 450 -22.30 -5.97 4.29
N GLU A 451 -22.26 -5.14 5.33
CA GLU A 451 -21.17 -4.20 5.59
C GLU A 451 -19.83 -4.88 5.90
N ASN A 452 -19.87 -6.06 6.50
CA ASN A 452 -18.63 -6.76 6.88
C ASN A 452 -18.05 -7.63 5.76
N ASN A 453 -18.89 -8.23 4.91
CA ASN A 453 -18.46 -9.30 4.01
C ASN A 453 -19.12 -9.30 2.62
N LEU A 454 -20.46 -9.11 2.55
CA LEU A 454 -21.18 -9.43 1.32
C LEU A 454 -21.00 -8.38 0.23
N HIS A 455 -20.87 -7.11 0.59
CA HIS A 455 -20.73 -6.01 -0.36
C HIS A 455 -19.50 -6.17 -1.28
N GLU A 456 -18.42 -6.78 -0.78
CA GLU A 456 -17.20 -7.03 -1.53
C GLU A 456 -17.21 -8.34 -2.34
N LYS A 457 -18.24 -9.17 -2.20
CA LYS A 457 -18.33 -10.39 -2.99
C LYS A 457 -18.60 -10.07 -4.45
N SER A 458 -17.85 -10.74 -5.32
CA SER A 458 -18.01 -10.62 -6.77
C SER A 458 -19.02 -11.63 -7.30
N ILE A 459 -19.59 -11.30 -8.46
CA ILE A 459 -20.29 -12.27 -9.28
C ILE A 459 -19.23 -13.24 -9.80
N HIS A 460 -19.37 -14.53 -9.50
CA HIS A 460 -18.43 -15.51 -10.02
C HIS A 460 -18.49 -15.53 -11.55
N SER A 461 -17.34 -15.23 -12.15
CA SER A 461 -17.14 -15.31 -13.60
C SER A 461 -16.68 -16.71 -14.04
N ASP A 462 -16.97 -17.76 -13.25
CA ASP A 462 -16.60 -19.12 -13.59
C ASP A 462 -17.28 -19.54 -14.92
N GLY A 463 -16.47 -19.65 -15.98
CA GLY A 463 -16.91 -20.07 -17.30
C GLY A 463 -17.11 -18.97 -18.35
N ILE A 464 -16.86 -17.70 -18.02
CA ILE A 464 -16.86 -16.61 -19.01
C ILE A 464 -15.48 -16.52 -19.67
N GLU A 465 -15.42 -16.70 -20.99
CA GLU A 465 -14.24 -16.48 -21.80
C GLU A 465 -14.16 -15.00 -22.22
N GLY A 466 -13.56 -14.15 -21.36
CA GLY A 466 -13.43 -12.72 -21.62
C GLY A 466 -12.02 -12.19 -21.35
N ILE A 467 -11.84 -10.89 -21.61
CA ILE A 467 -10.59 -10.17 -21.32
C ILE A 467 -10.41 -10.07 -19.79
N ARG A 468 -9.29 -10.51 -19.30
CA ARG A 468 -9.02 -10.48 -17.87
C ARG A 468 -8.54 -9.10 -17.42
N LEU A 469 -9.28 -8.48 -16.52
CA LEU A 469 -8.95 -7.19 -15.91
C LEU A 469 -8.59 -7.40 -14.43
N ILE A 470 -7.33 -7.17 -14.07
CA ILE A 470 -6.79 -7.58 -12.78
C ILE A 470 -5.72 -6.60 -12.28
N THR A 471 -5.55 -6.48 -10.97
CA THR A 471 -4.45 -5.67 -10.41
C THR A 471 -3.11 -6.40 -10.50
N ILE A 472 -2.01 -5.62 -10.57
CA ILE A 472 -0.63 -6.14 -10.54
C ILE A 472 -0.43 -7.06 -9.33
N HIS A 473 -0.93 -6.72 -8.14
CA HIS A 473 -0.81 -7.55 -6.95
C HIS A 473 -1.48 -8.92 -7.08
N LYS A 474 -2.66 -8.98 -7.72
CA LYS A 474 -3.38 -10.24 -7.92
C LYS A 474 -2.87 -11.05 -9.11
N SER A 475 -2.15 -10.40 -10.03
CA SER A 475 -1.54 -11.10 -11.17
C SER A 475 -0.28 -11.88 -10.80
N LYS A 476 0.28 -11.65 -9.59
CA LYS A 476 1.45 -12.39 -9.11
C LYS A 476 1.19 -13.90 -9.11
N GLY A 477 2.14 -14.67 -9.64
CA GLY A 477 2.01 -16.12 -9.82
C GLY A 477 1.19 -16.56 -11.03
N LEU A 478 0.53 -15.64 -11.75
CA LEU A 478 -0.20 -15.93 -12.97
C LEU A 478 0.64 -15.70 -14.23
N GLU A 479 0.18 -16.24 -15.35
CA GLU A 479 0.78 -15.97 -16.67
C GLU A 479 -0.30 -15.66 -17.70
N PHE A 480 0.04 -14.81 -18.66
CA PHE A 480 -0.86 -14.37 -19.73
C PHE A 480 -0.12 -14.30 -21.07
N ASP A 481 -0.81 -14.65 -22.14
CA ASP A 481 -0.20 -14.61 -23.49
C ASP A 481 0.01 -13.16 -23.96
N HIS A 482 -0.95 -12.28 -23.68
CA HIS A 482 -0.90 -10.88 -24.05
C HIS A 482 -1.23 -10.01 -22.84
N VAL A 483 -0.36 -9.06 -22.52
CA VAL A 483 -0.49 -8.16 -21.38
C VAL A 483 -0.54 -6.72 -21.88
N ILE A 484 -1.55 -5.98 -21.44
CA ILE A 484 -1.69 -4.54 -21.64
C ILE A 484 -1.57 -3.88 -20.27
N MET A 485 -0.66 -2.91 -20.12
CA MET A 485 -0.47 -2.16 -18.88
C MET A 485 -0.73 -0.68 -19.15
N PRO A 486 -1.96 -0.19 -18.99
CA PRO A 486 -2.25 1.24 -19.03
C PRO A 486 -1.78 1.91 -17.73
N TYR A 487 -1.61 3.23 -17.77
CA TYR A 487 -1.30 4.04 -16.59
C TYR A 487 -0.01 3.63 -15.85
N CYS A 488 1.09 3.42 -16.59
CA CYS A 488 2.41 3.17 -16.01
C CYS A 488 3.11 4.45 -15.52
N ASP A 489 2.37 5.49 -15.18
CA ASP A 489 2.83 6.83 -14.80
C ASP A 489 2.59 7.16 -13.32
N TRP A 490 2.47 6.15 -12.46
CA TRP A 490 2.30 6.34 -11.02
C TRP A 490 3.54 6.97 -10.38
N GLN A 491 3.32 7.72 -9.30
CA GLN A 491 4.40 8.31 -8.52
C GLN A 491 5.18 7.21 -7.79
N LEU A 492 6.51 7.25 -7.95
CA LEU A 492 7.43 6.32 -7.28
C LEU A 492 7.47 6.57 -5.76
N GLU A 493 7.32 7.80 -5.33
CA GLU A 493 7.33 8.16 -3.92
C GLU A 493 6.00 8.76 -3.49
N LYS A 494 5.41 8.22 -2.43
CA LYS A 494 4.17 8.75 -1.83
C LYS A 494 4.48 9.35 -0.47
N ALA A 495 3.95 10.55 -0.22
CA ALA A 495 4.00 11.19 1.09
C ALA A 495 3.06 10.46 2.07
N ASN A 496 3.59 9.49 2.78
CA ASN A 496 2.89 8.73 3.80
C ASN A 496 3.46 9.03 5.19
N THR A 497 2.77 8.58 6.24
CA THR A 497 3.34 8.53 7.58
C THR A 497 4.11 7.22 7.73
N ILE A 498 5.35 7.29 8.21
CA ILE A 498 6.20 6.14 8.51
C ILE A 498 6.31 5.91 10.02
N TRP A 499 6.61 4.68 10.41
CA TRP A 499 6.77 4.29 11.80
C TRP A 499 8.25 4.19 12.14
N CYS A 500 8.72 5.08 13.02
CA CYS A 500 10.11 5.17 13.44
C CYS A 500 10.28 4.65 14.86
N THR A 501 11.40 3.98 15.13
CA THR A 501 11.81 3.55 16.47
C THR A 501 12.97 4.43 16.94
N PRO A 502 12.71 5.49 17.74
CA PRO A 502 13.77 6.41 18.14
C PRO A 502 14.83 5.72 19.00
N GLN A 503 16.10 5.96 18.70
CA GLN A 503 17.22 5.38 19.44
C GLN A 503 17.85 6.35 20.44
N GLU A 504 17.65 7.66 20.26
CA GLU A 504 18.27 8.72 21.06
C GLU A 504 17.36 9.21 22.19
N ALA A 505 17.96 9.46 23.36
CA ALA A 505 17.24 10.08 24.47
C ALA A 505 16.91 11.56 24.16
N PRO A 506 15.75 12.06 24.61
CA PRO A 506 14.70 11.42 25.42
C PRO A 506 13.65 10.65 24.61
N TYR A 507 13.78 10.63 23.28
CA TYR A 507 12.76 10.10 22.36
C TYR A 507 12.64 8.57 22.42
N ASN A 508 13.72 7.87 22.82
CA ASN A 508 13.76 6.43 23.00
C ASN A 508 12.89 5.88 24.13
N GLU A 509 12.27 6.76 24.93
CA GLU A 509 11.21 6.38 25.86
C GLU A 509 9.91 5.95 25.14
N LEU A 510 9.75 6.37 23.86
CA LEU A 510 8.64 5.97 23.02
C LEU A 510 9.07 4.76 22.17
N PRO A 511 8.35 3.63 22.25
CA PRO A 511 8.73 2.41 21.53
C PRO A 511 8.56 2.57 20.00
N LEU A 512 7.62 3.39 19.57
CA LEU A 512 7.29 3.62 18.17
C LEU A 512 6.63 4.99 17.99
N VAL A 513 7.02 5.71 16.95
CA VAL A 513 6.51 7.07 16.66
C VAL A 513 6.11 7.18 15.20
N PRO A 514 4.87 7.59 14.88
CA PRO A 514 4.49 7.93 13.52
C PRO A 514 5.06 9.30 13.14
N VAL A 515 5.80 9.35 12.02
CA VAL A 515 6.45 10.55 11.49
C VAL A 515 6.05 10.75 10.04
N ASP A 516 5.73 11.98 9.63
CA ASP A 516 5.42 12.26 8.23
C ASP A 516 6.67 12.07 7.36
N PHE A 517 6.52 11.27 6.32
CA PHE A 517 7.59 11.02 5.37
C PHE A 517 7.84 12.25 4.50
N SER A 518 8.92 12.96 4.79
CA SER A 518 9.28 14.19 4.11
C SER A 518 10.77 14.49 4.23
N ALA A 519 11.50 14.47 3.10
CA ALA A 519 12.92 14.82 3.04
C ALA A 519 13.23 16.13 3.77
N LYS A 520 12.45 17.17 3.52
CA LYS A 520 12.68 18.50 4.09
C LYS A 520 12.49 18.55 5.60
N GLN A 521 11.48 17.85 6.13
CA GLN A 521 11.17 17.90 7.56
C GLN A 521 12.08 16.99 8.38
N MET A 522 12.43 15.81 7.85
CA MET A 522 13.26 14.83 8.54
C MET A 522 14.74 15.14 8.49
N LYS A 523 15.19 15.94 7.50
CA LYS A 523 16.57 16.37 7.36
C LYS A 523 17.09 17.09 8.61
N GLY A 524 18.19 16.59 9.17
CA GLY A 524 18.82 17.12 10.38
C GLY A 524 18.06 16.78 11.68
N SER A 525 17.10 15.86 11.66
CA SER A 525 16.45 15.28 12.84
C SER A 525 17.08 13.92 13.20
N ILE A 526 16.60 13.29 14.28
CA ILE A 526 16.97 11.89 14.62
C ILE A 526 16.36 10.87 13.66
N TYR A 527 15.39 11.28 12.84
CA TYR A 527 14.65 10.44 11.88
C TYR A 527 15.18 10.52 10.44
N GLU A 528 16.32 11.17 10.22
CA GLU A 528 16.91 11.35 8.88
C GLU A 528 17.29 10.00 8.27
N ASP A 529 17.85 9.09 9.07
CA ASP A 529 18.21 7.75 8.63
C ASP A 529 16.96 6.91 8.31
N ASP A 530 15.88 7.05 9.08
CA ASP A 530 14.59 6.39 8.79
C ASP A 530 14.03 6.87 7.44
N TYR A 531 14.17 8.19 7.13
CA TYR A 531 13.79 8.71 5.81
C TYR A 531 14.57 8.02 4.69
N HIS A 532 15.89 7.92 4.82
CA HIS A 532 16.74 7.31 3.79
C HIS A 532 16.43 5.83 3.58
N HIS A 533 16.17 5.10 4.66
CA HIS A 533 15.76 3.70 4.58
C HIS A 533 14.41 3.55 3.87
N GLU A 534 13.42 4.34 4.22
CA GLU A 534 12.09 4.28 3.61
C GLU A 534 12.14 4.72 2.14
N HIS A 535 12.94 5.73 1.80
CA HIS A 535 13.13 6.18 0.43
C HIS A 535 13.67 5.05 -0.46
N LEU A 536 14.71 4.35 -0.03
CA LEU A 536 15.21 3.16 -0.74
C LEU A 536 14.12 2.08 -0.89
N GLN A 537 13.37 1.80 0.20
CA GLN A 537 12.31 0.79 0.15
C GLN A 537 11.21 1.16 -0.86
N ASN A 538 10.83 2.44 -0.94
CA ASN A 538 9.84 2.92 -1.92
C ASN A 538 10.33 2.75 -3.36
N ILE A 539 11.61 2.99 -3.62
CA ILE A 539 12.21 2.79 -4.94
C ILE A 539 12.20 1.30 -5.30
N VAL A 540 12.64 0.44 -4.40
CA VAL A 540 12.63 -1.01 -4.64
C VAL A 540 11.20 -1.53 -4.88
N ASP A 541 10.22 -1.09 -4.08
CA ASP A 541 8.81 -1.47 -4.24
C ASP A 541 8.22 -1.06 -5.61
N ASN A 542 8.74 -0.02 -6.21
CA ASN A 542 8.27 0.46 -7.51
C ASN A 542 9.01 -0.17 -8.69
N LEU A 543 10.26 -0.58 -8.50
CA LEU A 543 11.02 -1.35 -9.49
C LEU A 543 10.55 -2.81 -9.55
N ASN A 544 10.22 -3.39 -8.38
CA ASN A 544 9.66 -4.74 -8.27
C ASN A 544 8.24 -4.83 -8.83
#